data_07b418e11ca850c429a7c432f4c33b8b
#
_entry.id   07b418e11ca850c429a7c432f4c33b8b
#
_cell.length_a   1.000
_cell.length_b   1.000
_cell.length_c   1.000
_cell.angle_alpha   90.00
_cell.angle_beta   90.00
_cell.angle_gamma   90.00
#
_symmetry.space_group_name_H-M   'P 1'
#
loop_
_entity.id
_entity.type
_entity.pdbx_description
1 polymer ?
#
loop_
_entity_poly.entity_id
_entity_poly.type
_entity_poly.pdbx_seq_one_letter_code
_entity_poly.pdbx_strand_id
1 'polypeptide(L)'
;RSSAASDVYKRQVSYSNLIVGQKYTIKGTLMDKETGKAIEQNGKAVTAETSFTATATKGSVDLTFVYDSSVLEGKTTVAYEKLYHNEKDVARHEDINDAGQTVQIPKIQTTATSVETGDQVGTIGKEVQITDVVSYKNLVVGKEYTISGKAMVKPSGSEQAVPAKDKDGKDVVQSVTFKATKANGEVSLTFTLDSSNLKNRTVVIFEDLLHNGVTVTTHADINDDKQSVYFPEIRTNAVDKQTNDGVGTVGKTTIIDHVSYKNLVVGKRYICLLYTSPS
;
A
#
# COMPACT_ATOMS: atom_id res chain seq x y z
N ARG A 1 2.62 15.64 -4.82
CA ARG A 1 1.57 15.87 -3.80
C ARG A 1 0.26 15.45 -4.44
N SER A 2 -0.21 14.22 -4.14
CA SER A 2 -1.59 13.84 -4.39
C SER A 2 -2.46 14.73 -3.52
N SER A 3 -3.39 15.47 -4.11
CA SER A 3 -4.46 16.11 -3.36
C SER A 3 -5.24 15.00 -2.68
N ALA A 4 -5.31 15.03 -1.36
CA ALA A 4 -6.17 14.15 -0.61
C ALA A 4 -7.59 14.31 -1.17
N ALA A 5 -8.08 13.29 -1.87
CA ALA A 5 -9.48 13.23 -2.23
C ALA A 5 -10.23 13.07 -0.91
N SER A 6 -11.11 14.02 -0.58
CA SER A 6 -12.01 13.85 0.55
C SER A 6 -12.96 12.72 0.22
N ASP A 7 -12.94 11.66 1.03
CA ASP A 7 -13.88 10.57 0.85
C ASP A 7 -15.29 11.03 1.18
N VAL A 8 -16.24 10.73 0.27
CA VAL A 8 -17.65 11.00 0.46
C VAL A 8 -18.32 9.71 0.90
N TYR A 9 -18.69 9.62 2.17
CA TYR A 9 -19.46 8.50 2.69
C TYR A 9 -20.95 8.83 2.68
N LYS A 10 -21.71 8.12 1.83
CA LYS A 10 -23.15 8.26 1.67
C LYS A 10 -23.89 7.19 2.45
N ARG A 11 -24.75 7.60 3.36
CA ARG A 11 -25.58 6.72 4.18
C ARG A 11 -27.04 6.96 3.92
N GLN A 12 -27.78 5.89 3.64
CA GLN A 12 -29.24 5.93 3.58
C GLN A 12 -29.82 5.66 4.98
N VAL A 13 -30.54 6.61 5.53
CA VAL A 13 -31.22 6.51 6.81
C VAL A 13 -32.72 6.26 6.55
N SER A 14 -33.22 5.10 7.00
CA SER A 14 -34.64 4.75 6.92
C SER A 14 -35.41 5.28 8.11
N TYR A 15 -36.59 5.75 7.88
CA TYR A 15 -37.50 6.25 8.92
C TYR A 15 -38.89 5.64 8.82
N SER A 16 -39.62 5.64 9.92
CA SER A 16 -41.01 5.18 9.99
C SER A 16 -41.79 6.02 11.00
N ASN A 17 -43.12 6.04 10.83
CA ASN A 17 -44.05 6.72 11.75
C ASN A 17 -43.85 8.22 11.82
N LEU A 18 -43.40 8.87 10.74
CA LEU A 18 -43.33 10.33 10.65
C LEU A 18 -44.67 10.93 10.27
N ILE A 19 -44.92 12.17 10.67
CA ILE A 19 -46.10 12.95 10.30
C ILE A 19 -45.85 13.59 8.93
N VAL A 20 -46.66 13.24 7.96
CA VAL A 20 -46.58 13.80 6.60
C VAL A 20 -46.74 15.31 6.62
N GLY A 21 -45.93 16.03 5.86
CA GLY A 21 -45.91 17.51 5.79
C GLY A 21 -45.09 18.19 6.87
N GLN A 22 -44.62 17.45 7.89
CA GLN A 22 -43.73 18.03 8.92
C GLN A 22 -42.25 17.98 8.51
N LYS A 23 -41.51 18.97 9.00
CA LYS A 23 -40.06 19.07 8.76
C LYS A 23 -39.27 18.33 9.82
N TYR A 24 -38.28 17.57 9.39
CA TYR A 24 -37.37 16.84 10.24
C TYR A 24 -35.92 17.12 9.84
N THR A 25 -34.99 16.94 10.79
CA THR A 25 -33.56 17.03 10.56
C THR A 25 -32.88 15.80 11.11
N ILE A 26 -32.07 15.11 10.29
CA ILE A 26 -31.19 14.05 10.75
C ILE A 26 -29.80 14.64 10.93
N LYS A 27 -29.22 14.41 12.11
CA LYS A 27 -27.80 14.72 12.40
C LYS A 27 -27.05 13.42 12.65
N GLY A 28 -25.92 13.26 11.97
CA GLY A 28 -25.03 12.13 12.12
C GLY A 28 -23.70 12.51 12.72
N THR A 29 -23.11 11.61 13.50
CA THR A 29 -21.75 11.69 14.03
C THR A 29 -21.01 10.40 13.72
N LEU A 30 -19.81 10.50 13.16
CA LEU A 30 -18.98 9.36 12.86
C LEU A 30 -18.16 8.96 14.08
N MET A 31 -18.28 7.71 14.51
CA MET A 31 -17.63 7.16 15.72
C MET A 31 -16.51 6.19 15.32
N ASP A 32 -15.43 6.18 16.07
CA ASP A 32 -14.41 5.11 16.03
C ASP A 32 -14.94 3.92 16.85
N LYS A 33 -15.11 2.78 16.19
CA LYS A 33 -15.69 1.57 16.83
C LYS A 33 -14.83 1.03 17.97
N GLU A 34 -13.52 1.16 17.87
CA GLU A 34 -12.58 0.62 18.86
C GLU A 34 -12.59 1.45 20.14
N THR A 35 -12.63 2.76 20.02
CA THR A 35 -12.55 3.67 21.16
C THR A 35 -13.92 4.10 21.69
N GLY A 36 -14.99 3.96 20.89
CA GLY A 36 -16.32 4.47 21.18
C GLY A 36 -16.42 6.01 21.22
N LYS A 37 -15.42 6.72 20.69
CA LYS A 37 -15.37 8.18 20.65
C LYS A 37 -15.68 8.70 19.24
N ALA A 38 -16.15 9.94 19.17
CA ALA A 38 -16.32 10.61 17.89
C ALA A 38 -14.96 10.75 17.19
N ILE A 39 -14.96 10.52 15.88
CA ILE A 39 -13.80 10.80 15.02
C ILE A 39 -13.68 12.30 14.86
N GLU A 40 -12.51 12.83 15.10
CA GLU A 40 -12.21 14.26 14.99
C GLU A 40 -11.25 14.54 13.85
N GLN A 41 -11.51 15.61 13.10
CA GLN A 41 -10.60 16.20 12.13
C GLN A 41 -10.48 17.69 12.38
N ASN A 42 -9.27 18.21 12.43
CA ASN A 42 -8.98 19.60 12.75
C ASN A 42 -9.63 20.06 14.08
N GLY A 43 -9.67 19.16 15.08
CA GLY A 43 -10.24 19.44 16.41
C GLY A 43 -11.76 19.51 16.45
N LYS A 44 -12.45 19.02 15.40
CA LYS A 44 -13.92 18.96 15.34
C LYS A 44 -14.38 17.55 15.00
N ALA A 45 -15.48 17.12 15.61
CA ALA A 45 -16.12 15.87 15.27
C ALA A 45 -16.57 15.84 13.81
N VAL A 46 -16.38 14.69 13.15
CA VAL A 46 -16.91 14.47 11.79
C VAL A 46 -18.40 14.25 11.89
N THR A 47 -19.18 15.20 11.39
CA THR A 47 -20.65 15.22 11.45
C THR A 47 -21.26 15.44 10.07
N ALA A 48 -22.52 15.06 9.94
CA ALA A 48 -23.34 15.34 8.77
C ALA A 48 -24.75 15.74 9.20
N GLU A 49 -25.44 16.52 8.38
CA GLU A 49 -26.80 16.97 8.66
C GLU A 49 -27.62 17.00 7.36
N THR A 50 -28.87 16.55 7.42
CA THR A 50 -29.83 16.66 6.33
C THR A 50 -31.21 17.01 6.88
N SER A 51 -31.85 18.06 6.33
CA SER A 51 -33.23 18.43 6.64
C SER A 51 -34.15 18.06 5.50
N PHE A 52 -35.33 17.55 5.83
CA PHE A 52 -36.33 17.14 4.84
C PHE A 52 -37.75 17.33 5.38
N THR A 53 -38.72 17.40 4.47
CA THR A 53 -40.14 17.34 4.81
C THR A 53 -40.63 15.95 4.52
N ALA A 54 -41.28 15.29 5.49
CA ALA A 54 -41.80 13.94 5.31
C ALA A 54 -42.93 13.94 4.26
N THR A 55 -42.73 13.22 3.17
CA THR A 55 -43.73 13.05 2.11
C THR A 55 -44.59 11.78 2.30
N ALA A 56 -44.11 10.89 3.20
CA ALA A 56 -44.81 9.68 3.61
C ALA A 56 -44.46 9.36 5.07
N THR A 57 -45.25 8.53 5.73
CA THR A 57 -45.01 8.08 7.11
C THR A 57 -43.78 7.17 7.21
N LYS A 58 -43.38 6.53 6.10
CA LYS A 58 -42.16 5.69 5.98
C LYS A 58 -41.37 6.11 4.76
N GLY A 59 -40.07 6.04 4.86
CA GLY A 59 -39.18 6.38 3.75
C GLY A 59 -37.72 6.32 4.14
N SER A 60 -36.89 6.92 3.30
CA SER A 60 -35.46 7.06 3.58
C SER A 60 -34.93 8.38 3.06
N VAL A 61 -33.82 8.82 3.63
CA VAL A 61 -33.09 10.03 3.24
C VAL A 61 -31.60 9.76 3.32
N ASP A 62 -30.86 10.37 2.40
CA ASP A 62 -29.40 10.25 2.38
C ASP A 62 -28.74 11.24 3.34
N LEU A 63 -27.79 10.75 4.11
CA LEU A 63 -26.91 11.53 4.95
C LEU A 63 -25.47 11.36 4.43
N THR A 64 -24.78 12.46 4.13
CA THR A 64 -23.47 12.42 3.50
C THR A 64 -22.43 12.99 4.45
N PHE A 65 -21.44 12.13 4.83
CA PHE A 65 -20.23 12.55 5.54
C PHE A 65 -19.11 12.81 4.54
N VAL A 66 -18.39 13.89 4.73
CA VAL A 66 -17.20 14.23 3.93
C VAL A 66 -16.03 14.42 4.89
N TYR A 67 -15.02 13.57 4.77
CA TYR A 67 -13.86 13.55 5.65
C TYR A 67 -12.64 12.95 4.95
N ASP A 68 -11.45 13.17 5.52
CA ASP A 68 -10.22 12.51 5.08
C ASP A 68 -10.04 11.20 5.86
N SER A 69 -10.17 10.08 5.17
CA SER A 69 -10.04 8.74 5.76
C SER A 69 -8.60 8.23 5.83
N SER A 70 -7.61 8.94 5.29
CA SER A 70 -6.21 8.49 5.23
C SER A 70 -5.62 8.20 6.63
N VAL A 71 -6.04 8.95 7.65
CA VAL A 71 -5.63 8.72 9.05
C VAL A 71 -6.41 7.59 9.74
N LEU A 72 -7.41 7.02 9.06
CA LEU A 72 -8.30 5.98 9.58
C LEU A 72 -8.01 4.60 8.98
N GLU A 73 -6.94 4.44 8.20
CA GLU A 73 -6.56 3.16 7.63
C GLU A 73 -6.44 2.07 8.70
N GLY A 74 -7.10 0.94 8.46
CA GLY A 74 -7.19 -0.18 9.38
C GLY A 74 -8.21 -0.01 10.50
N LYS A 75 -8.96 1.11 10.55
CA LYS A 75 -9.99 1.39 11.54
C LYS A 75 -11.39 1.12 11.02
N THR A 76 -12.31 0.91 11.96
CA THR A 76 -13.74 0.72 11.68
C THR A 76 -14.52 1.90 12.23
N THR A 77 -15.37 2.49 11.40
CA THR A 77 -16.24 3.61 11.77
C THR A 77 -17.68 3.15 11.89
N VAL A 78 -18.43 3.80 12.78
CA VAL A 78 -19.87 3.59 12.96
C VAL A 78 -20.56 4.94 12.94
N ALA A 79 -21.61 5.07 12.12
CA ALA A 79 -22.38 6.31 12.07
C ALA A 79 -23.49 6.26 13.13
N TYR A 80 -23.52 7.22 14.03
CA TYR A 80 -24.62 7.46 14.97
C TYR A 80 -25.56 8.52 14.41
N GLU A 81 -26.85 8.29 14.40
CA GLU A 81 -27.84 9.22 13.89
C GLU A 81 -28.89 9.60 14.95
N LYS A 82 -29.30 10.88 14.92
CA LYS A 82 -30.42 11.43 15.69
C LYS A 82 -31.39 12.12 14.75
N LEU A 83 -32.66 11.89 14.97
CA LEU A 83 -33.76 12.57 14.28
C LEU A 83 -34.30 13.68 15.18
N TYR A 84 -34.41 14.89 14.61
CA TYR A 84 -34.92 16.07 15.28
C TYR A 84 -36.20 16.55 14.62
N HIS A 85 -37.14 17.01 15.46
CA HIS A 85 -38.33 17.76 15.05
C HIS A 85 -38.49 18.95 15.99
N ASN A 86 -38.66 20.15 15.44
CA ASN A 86 -38.73 21.40 16.22
C ASN A 86 -37.59 21.49 17.25
N GLU A 87 -36.35 21.23 16.81
CA GLU A 87 -35.12 21.25 17.62
C GLU A 87 -35.07 20.24 18.78
N LYS A 88 -36.05 19.37 18.86
CA LYS A 88 -36.08 18.29 19.86
C LYS A 88 -35.65 16.95 19.23
N ASP A 89 -34.80 16.22 19.95
CA ASP A 89 -34.42 14.85 19.64
C ASP A 89 -35.63 13.93 19.82
N VAL A 90 -36.13 13.34 18.74
CA VAL A 90 -37.35 12.52 18.75
C VAL A 90 -37.07 11.03 18.47
N ALA A 91 -35.89 10.68 17.92
CA ALA A 91 -35.46 9.30 17.72
C ALA A 91 -33.93 9.24 17.57
N ARG A 92 -33.35 8.09 17.96
CA ARG A 92 -31.90 7.85 17.87
C ARG A 92 -31.62 6.46 17.30
N HIS A 93 -30.53 6.35 16.58
CA HIS A 93 -29.91 5.09 16.20
C HIS A 93 -28.43 5.17 16.54
N GLU A 94 -28.05 4.75 17.75
CA GLU A 94 -26.70 4.89 18.33
C GLU A 94 -26.26 3.53 18.90
N ASP A 95 -26.03 2.54 18.00
CA ASP A 95 -25.51 1.22 18.38
C ASP A 95 -24.13 1.00 17.75
N ILE A 96 -23.08 1.00 18.58
CA ILE A 96 -21.68 0.80 18.13
C ILE A 96 -21.45 -0.57 17.49
N ASN A 97 -22.36 -1.54 17.72
CA ASN A 97 -22.26 -2.90 17.20
C ASN A 97 -23.15 -3.15 15.96
N ASP A 98 -23.95 -2.17 15.56
CA ASP A 98 -24.78 -2.33 14.37
C ASP A 98 -23.94 -2.43 13.11
N ALA A 99 -23.96 -3.62 12.48
CA ALA A 99 -23.26 -3.87 11.23
C ALA A 99 -23.77 -2.99 10.07
N GLY A 100 -25.05 -2.62 10.10
CA GLY A 100 -25.65 -1.72 9.10
C GLY A 100 -25.13 -0.28 9.19
N GLN A 101 -24.60 0.14 10.35
CA GLN A 101 -24.01 1.47 10.57
C GLN A 101 -22.49 1.49 10.44
N THR A 102 -21.88 0.35 10.10
CA THR A 102 -20.42 0.14 10.15
C THR A 102 -19.78 0.28 8.78
N VAL A 103 -18.65 0.99 8.71
CA VAL A 103 -17.74 1.01 7.55
C VAL A 103 -16.34 0.64 8.01
N GLN A 104 -15.77 -0.38 7.35
CA GLN A 104 -14.40 -0.84 7.57
C GLN A 104 -13.47 -0.17 6.56
N ILE A 105 -12.45 0.54 7.06
CA ILE A 105 -11.44 1.20 6.22
C ILE A 105 -10.23 0.25 6.14
N PRO A 106 -9.90 -0.30 4.97
CA PRO A 106 -8.80 -1.24 4.81
C PRO A 106 -7.44 -0.58 5.02
N LYS A 107 -6.44 -1.42 5.30
CA LYS A 107 -5.02 -1.08 5.24
C LYS A 107 -4.26 -2.22 4.60
N ILE A 108 -3.25 -1.91 3.77
CA ILE A 108 -2.27 -2.87 3.28
C ILE A 108 -0.85 -2.45 3.68
N GLN A 109 0.01 -3.44 3.85
CA GLN A 109 1.46 -3.31 4.01
C GLN A 109 2.12 -4.46 3.28
N THR A 110 3.31 -4.25 2.75
CA THR A 110 3.95 -5.24 1.89
C THR A 110 5.39 -5.51 2.27
N THR A 111 5.91 -6.66 1.84
CA THR A 111 7.32 -7.02 1.99
C THR A 111 7.78 -7.75 0.74
N ALA A 112 8.67 -7.10 0.00
CA ALA A 112 9.25 -7.63 -1.24
C ALA A 112 10.57 -8.36 -0.96
N THR A 113 10.74 -9.53 -1.59
CA THR A 113 11.97 -10.32 -1.51
C THR A 113 12.32 -10.92 -2.86
N SER A 114 13.62 -11.01 -3.17
CA SER A 114 14.10 -11.79 -4.30
C SER A 114 13.88 -13.28 -4.02
N VAL A 115 13.31 -14.00 -4.97
CA VAL A 115 13.10 -15.45 -4.85
C VAL A 115 14.43 -16.20 -4.79
N GLU A 116 15.43 -15.75 -5.55
CA GLU A 116 16.72 -16.42 -5.69
C GLU A 116 17.57 -16.33 -4.41
N THR A 117 17.49 -15.23 -3.67
CA THR A 117 18.29 -15.01 -2.46
C THR A 117 17.49 -15.23 -1.17
N GLY A 118 16.15 -15.16 -1.25
CA GLY A 118 15.25 -15.24 -0.09
C GLY A 118 15.24 -13.98 0.77
N ASP A 119 15.83 -12.88 0.29
CA ASP A 119 15.84 -11.58 0.98
C ASP A 119 15.76 -10.41 -0.02
N GLN A 120 16.13 -9.21 0.40
CA GLN A 120 16.04 -8.00 -0.42
C GLN A 120 17.22 -7.79 -1.38
N VAL A 121 18.12 -8.77 -1.53
CA VAL A 121 19.24 -8.71 -2.48
C VAL A 121 18.83 -9.36 -3.79
N GLY A 122 18.67 -8.55 -4.84
CA GLY A 122 18.32 -9.04 -6.18
C GLY A 122 19.53 -9.62 -6.94
N THR A 123 19.26 -10.57 -7.84
CA THR A 123 20.23 -11.14 -8.76
C THR A 123 20.11 -10.51 -10.15
N ILE A 124 21.17 -10.60 -10.95
CA ILE A 124 21.19 -10.11 -12.34
C ILE A 124 20.84 -11.23 -13.30
N GLY A 125 19.80 -11.05 -14.10
CA GLY A 125 19.32 -12.03 -15.07
C GLY A 125 18.12 -11.53 -15.86
N LYS A 126 17.73 -12.29 -16.89
CA LYS A 126 16.59 -11.92 -17.78
C LYS A 126 15.21 -12.24 -17.20
N GLU A 127 15.14 -13.18 -16.27
CA GLU A 127 13.88 -13.68 -15.70
C GLU A 127 14.04 -13.91 -14.19
N VAL A 128 14.48 -12.85 -13.48
CA VAL A 128 14.57 -12.87 -12.00
C VAL A 128 13.21 -12.63 -11.40
N GLN A 129 12.97 -13.20 -10.22
CA GLN A 129 11.67 -13.12 -9.57
C GLN A 129 11.72 -12.35 -8.24
N ILE A 130 10.73 -11.51 -8.03
CA ILE A 130 10.44 -10.85 -6.76
C ILE A 130 9.10 -11.35 -6.28
N THR A 131 9.04 -11.90 -5.07
CA THR A 131 7.79 -12.18 -4.37
C THR A 131 7.48 -11.05 -3.43
N ASP A 132 6.28 -10.52 -3.52
CA ASP A 132 5.75 -9.54 -2.60
C ASP A 132 4.62 -10.14 -1.78
N VAL A 133 4.74 -10.07 -0.45
CA VAL A 133 3.72 -10.52 0.49
C VAL A 133 2.95 -9.30 0.97
N VAL A 134 1.70 -9.20 0.53
CA VAL A 134 0.78 -8.13 0.91
C VAL A 134 -0.04 -8.56 2.11
N SER A 135 0.24 -7.97 3.26
CA SER A 135 -0.57 -8.13 4.48
C SER A 135 -1.71 -7.12 4.44
N TYR A 136 -2.93 -7.59 4.59
CA TYR A 136 -4.12 -6.74 4.65
C TYR A 136 -4.78 -6.76 6.03
N LYS A 137 -5.40 -5.65 6.38
CA LYS A 137 -6.18 -5.48 7.63
C LYS A 137 -7.54 -4.88 7.34
N ASN A 138 -8.50 -5.30 8.17
CA ASN A 138 -9.83 -4.72 8.26
C ASN A 138 -10.65 -4.85 6.95
N LEU A 139 -10.47 -5.96 6.22
CA LEU A 139 -11.36 -6.28 5.09
C LEU A 139 -12.71 -6.79 5.59
N VAL A 140 -13.76 -6.52 4.82
CA VAL A 140 -15.10 -7.09 5.07
C VAL A 140 -15.12 -8.53 4.61
N VAL A 141 -15.29 -9.46 5.55
CA VAL A 141 -15.35 -10.90 5.27
C VAL A 141 -16.49 -11.20 4.28
N GLY A 142 -16.20 -12.07 3.30
CA GLY A 142 -17.14 -12.45 2.25
C GLY A 142 -17.18 -11.51 1.04
N LYS A 143 -16.50 -10.36 1.08
CA LYS A 143 -16.37 -9.45 -0.08
C LYS A 143 -15.16 -9.81 -0.92
N GLU A 144 -15.25 -9.49 -2.21
CA GLU A 144 -14.17 -9.67 -3.18
C GLU A 144 -13.30 -8.42 -3.25
N TYR A 145 -12.00 -8.67 -3.33
CA TYR A 145 -10.97 -7.64 -3.46
C TYR A 145 -9.97 -8.04 -4.54
N THR A 146 -9.35 -7.04 -5.15
CA THR A 146 -8.22 -7.23 -6.07
C THR A 146 -7.00 -6.48 -5.54
N ILE A 147 -5.87 -7.16 -5.42
CA ILE A 147 -4.58 -6.51 -5.24
C ILE A 147 -3.93 -6.40 -6.61
N SER A 148 -3.54 -5.19 -7.00
CA SER A 148 -2.82 -4.89 -8.23
C SER A 148 -1.46 -4.31 -7.87
N GLY A 149 -0.39 -4.97 -8.29
CA GLY A 149 0.98 -4.56 -8.01
C GLY A 149 1.76 -4.21 -9.28
N LYS A 150 2.71 -3.29 -9.17
CA LYS A 150 3.65 -2.93 -10.22
C LYS A 150 5.06 -2.76 -9.68
N ALA A 151 6.05 -3.27 -10.42
CA ALA A 151 7.45 -3.09 -10.09
C ALA A 151 7.96 -1.78 -10.69
N MET A 152 8.53 -0.91 -9.86
CA MET A 152 9.06 0.40 -10.24
C MET A 152 10.56 0.47 -9.98
N VAL A 153 11.33 0.98 -10.92
CA VAL A 153 12.76 1.27 -10.72
C VAL A 153 12.88 2.61 -10.02
N LYS A 154 13.52 2.60 -8.84
CA LYS A 154 13.77 3.81 -8.06
C LYS A 154 14.62 4.80 -8.85
N PRO A 155 14.25 6.09 -8.88
CA PRO A 155 15.00 7.10 -9.60
C PRO A 155 16.40 7.31 -9.02
N SER A 156 17.33 7.73 -9.88
CA SER A 156 18.67 8.14 -9.51
C SER A 156 18.77 9.67 -9.68
N GLY A 157 19.07 10.38 -8.60
CA GLY A 157 19.11 11.86 -8.62
C GLY A 157 17.77 12.50 -8.96
N SER A 158 17.71 13.28 -10.04
CA SER A 158 16.49 13.99 -10.49
C SER A 158 15.61 13.18 -11.45
N GLU A 159 15.96 11.94 -11.78
CA GLU A 159 15.16 11.07 -12.63
C GLU A 159 13.81 10.75 -11.97
N GLN A 160 12.81 10.42 -12.77
CA GLN A 160 11.52 9.91 -12.28
C GLN A 160 11.54 8.40 -12.19
N ALA A 161 10.73 7.85 -11.27
CA ALA A 161 10.49 6.40 -11.19
C ALA A 161 9.86 5.91 -12.50
N VAL A 162 10.38 4.81 -13.04
CA VAL A 162 9.88 4.19 -14.27
C VAL A 162 9.50 2.74 -13.98
N PRO A 163 8.52 2.15 -14.72
CA PRO A 163 8.21 0.75 -14.57
C PRO A 163 9.40 -0.15 -14.90
N ALA A 164 9.66 -1.16 -14.06
CA ALA A 164 10.58 -2.24 -14.41
C ALA A 164 10.03 -3.00 -15.61
N LYS A 165 10.90 -3.58 -16.41
CA LYS A 165 10.55 -4.30 -17.66
C LYS A 165 10.80 -5.79 -17.51
N ASP A 166 9.99 -6.58 -18.19
CA ASP A 166 10.25 -8.00 -18.42
C ASP A 166 11.24 -8.19 -19.60
N LYS A 167 11.56 -9.42 -19.92
CA LYS A 167 12.48 -9.79 -21.04
C LYS A 167 11.98 -9.32 -22.41
N ASP A 168 10.67 -9.05 -22.57
CA ASP A 168 10.03 -8.59 -23.81
C ASP A 168 9.83 -7.07 -23.83
N GLY A 169 10.32 -6.35 -22.80
CA GLY A 169 10.23 -4.91 -22.66
C GLY A 169 8.88 -4.39 -22.18
N LYS A 170 8.00 -5.26 -21.70
CA LYS A 170 6.68 -4.88 -21.15
C LYS A 170 6.82 -4.47 -19.69
N ASP A 171 5.91 -3.61 -19.24
CA ASP A 171 5.81 -3.23 -17.82
C ASP A 171 5.50 -4.45 -16.95
N VAL A 172 6.23 -4.56 -15.83
CA VAL A 172 6.04 -5.67 -14.88
C VAL A 172 4.92 -5.31 -13.92
N VAL A 173 3.75 -5.89 -14.18
CA VAL A 173 2.54 -5.73 -13.38
C VAL A 173 1.94 -7.10 -13.06
N GLN A 174 1.32 -7.22 -11.88
CA GLN A 174 0.63 -8.43 -11.45
C GLN A 174 -0.65 -8.06 -10.72
N SER A 175 -1.63 -8.94 -10.75
CA SER A 175 -2.83 -8.78 -9.95
C SER A 175 -3.39 -10.12 -9.48
N VAL A 176 -4.08 -10.11 -8.34
CA VAL A 176 -4.81 -11.25 -7.82
C VAL A 176 -6.15 -10.79 -7.25
N THR A 177 -7.21 -11.50 -7.63
CA THR A 177 -8.56 -11.28 -7.09
C THR A 177 -8.88 -12.41 -6.11
N PHE A 178 -9.39 -12.07 -4.94
CA PHE A 178 -9.71 -13.02 -3.90
C PHE A 178 -10.95 -12.58 -3.09
N LYS A 179 -11.61 -13.56 -2.50
CA LYS A 179 -12.70 -13.32 -1.55
C LYS A 179 -12.12 -13.35 -0.14
N ALA A 180 -12.30 -12.29 0.64
CA ALA A 180 -11.78 -12.22 2.00
C ALA A 180 -12.48 -13.25 2.89
N THR A 181 -11.74 -14.22 3.41
CA THR A 181 -12.22 -15.23 4.38
C THR A 181 -11.97 -14.79 5.81
N LYS A 182 -11.09 -13.81 6.00
CA LYS A 182 -10.75 -13.18 7.29
C LYS A 182 -10.60 -11.68 7.07
N ALA A 183 -10.84 -10.90 8.13
CA ALA A 183 -10.63 -9.45 8.09
C ALA A 183 -9.14 -9.07 7.95
N ASN A 184 -8.24 -9.89 8.49
CA ASN A 184 -6.80 -9.70 8.41
C ASN A 184 -6.16 -10.97 7.82
N GLY A 185 -5.21 -10.81 6.92
CA GLY A 185 -4.55 -11.93 6.27
C GLY A 185 -3.47 -11.46 5.31
N GLU A 186 -3.04 -12.36 4.43
CA GLU A 186 -1.96 -12.11 3.49
C GLU A 186 -2.29 -12.69 2.12
N VAL A 187 -1.77 -12.05 1.08
CA VAL A 187 -1.80 -12.51 -0.32
C VAL A 187 -0.43 -12.25 -0.92
N SER A 188 0.09 -13.20 -1.71
CA SER A 188 1.39 -13.04 -2.37
C SER A 188 1.23 -12.82 -3.86
N LEU A 189 2.07 -11.93 -4.42
CA LEU A 189 2.25 -11.68 -5.83
C LEU A 189 3.70 -12.04 -6.21
N THR A 190 3.91 -12.58 -7.40
CA THR A 190 5.25 -12.84 -7.93
C THR A 190 5.45 -12.09 -9.23
N PHE A 191 6.48 -11.25 -9.26
CA PHE A 191 6.86 -10.41 -10.39
C PHE A 191 8.10 -11.01 -11.05
N THR A 192 8.07 -11.17 -12.37
CA THR A 192 9.23 -11.63 -13.16
C THR A 192 9.73 -10.45 -14.00
N LEU A 193 11.01 -10.11 -13.88
CA LEU A 193 11.59 -8.94 -14.55
C LEU A 193 12.97 -9.25 -15.16
N ASP A 194 13.36 -8.44 -16.13
CA ASP A 194 14.73 -8.41 -16.66
C ASP A 194 15.57 -7.41 -15.85
N SER A 195 16.47 -7.92 -15.03
CA SER A 195 17.39 -7.12 -14.22
C SER A 195 18.76 -6.91 -14.85
N SER A 196 18.99 -7.32 -16.11
CA SER A 196 20.29 -7.25 -16.77
C SER A 196 20.92 -5.85 -16.73
N ASN A 197 20.09 -4.80 -16.77
CA ASN A 197 20.50 -3.40 -16.75
C ASN A 197 20.22 -2.71 -15.40
N LEU A 198 19.91 -3.47 -14.34
CA LEU A 198 19.55 -2.91 -13.03
C LEU A 198 20.71 -2.90 -12.01
N LYS A 199 21.96 -3.17 -12.45
CA LYS A 199 23.14 -3.02 -11.57
C LYS A 199 23.16 -1.63 -10.92
N ASN A 200 23.39 -1.57 -9.60
CA ASN A 200 23.34 -0.35 -8.81
C ASN A 200 21.96 0.36 -8.82
N ARG A 201 20.88 -0.38 -9.06
CA ARG A 201 19.51 0.13 -9.04
C ARG A 201 18.68 -0.62 -8.00
N THR A 202 17.56 -0.02 -7.62
CA THR A 202 16.60 -0.61 -6.68
C THR A 202 15.23 -0.70 -7.36
N VAL A 203 14.56 -1.82 -7.20
CA VAL A 203 13.17 -2.00 -7.63
C VAL A 203 12.28 -1.94 -6.39
N VAL A 204 11.22 -1.17 -6.47
CA VAL A 204 10.22 -1.00 -5.40
C VAL A 204 8.88 -1.47 -5.93
N ILE A 205 8.20 -2.32 -5.18
CA ILE A 205 6.88 -2.82 -5.56
C ILE A 205 5.80 -1.89 -4.97
N PHE A 206 4.90 -1.40 -5.82
CA PHE A 206 3.76 -0.58 -5.45
C PHE A 206 2.48 -1.38 -5.58
N GLU A 207 1.57 -1.29 -4.61
CA GLU A 207 0.30 -2.01 -4.61
C GLU A 207 -0.89 -1.09 -4.38
N ASP A 208 -1.96 -1.43 -5.08
CA ASP A 208 -3.31 -0.91 -4.88
C ASP A 208 -4.24 -2.05 -4.44
N LEU A 209 -5.05 -1.81 -3.43
CA LEU A 209 -6.17 -2.66 -3.08
C LEU A 209 -7.45 -2.08 -3.68
N LEU A 210 -8.17 -2.88 -4.48
CA LEU A 210 -9.41 -2.48 -5.12
C LEU A 210 -10.59 -3.29 -4.58
N HIS A 211 -11.74 -2.64 -4.49
CA HIS A 211 -13.04 -3.26 -4.24
C HIS A 211 -14.08 -2.63 -5.19
N ASN A 212 -14.87 -3.46 -5.88
CA ASN A 212 -15.83 -3.02 -6.90
C ASN A 212 -15.21 -2.06 -7.94
N GLY A 213 -13.96 -2.31 -8.35
CA GLY A 213 -13.23 -1.49 -9.31
C GLY A 213 -12.73 -0.14 -8.79
N VAL A 214 -12.92 0.15 -7.50
CA VAL A 214 -12.44 1.37 -6.84
C VAL A 214 -11.20 1.04 -6.01
N THR A 215 -10.13 1.83 -6.14
CA THR A 215 -8.97 1.74 -5.25
C THR A 215 -9.37 2.23 -3.86
N VAL A 216 -9.30 1.32 -2.88
CA VAL A 216 -9.73 1.60 -1.49
C VAL A 216 -8.55 1.91 -0.57
N THR A 217 -7.35 1.45 -0.90
CA THR A 217 -6.09 1.88 -0.28
C THR A 217 -4.91 1.56 -1.18
N THR A 218 -3.80 2.28 -1.00
CA THR A 218 -2.58 2.18 -1.80
C THR A 218 -1.38 2.09 -0.87
N HIS A 219 -0.39 1.27 -1.22
CA HIS A 219 0.94 1.28 -0.63
C HIS A 219 1.98 1.50 -1.73
N ALA A 220 2.43 2.75 -1.90
CA ALA A 220 3.25 3.19 -3.03
C ALA A 220 4.31 4.22 -2.59
N ASP A 221 5.11 3.86 -1.59
CA ASP A 221 6.23 4.69 -1.15
C ASP A 221 7.53 4.21 -1.79
N ILE A 222 8.09 5.02 -2.71
CA ILE A 222 9.35 4.73 -3.40
C ILE A 222 10.56 4.62 -2.45
N ASN A 223 10.41 5.05 -1.21
CA ASN A 223 11.46 5.01 -0.18
C ASN A 223 11.20 3.95 0.89
N ASP A 224 10.15 3.14 0.76
CA ASP A 224 9.92 2.05 1.70
C ASP A 224 10.92 0.91 1.46
N ASP A 225 11.82 0.70 2.42
CA ASP A 225 12.82 -0.36 2.35
C ASP A 225 12.18 -1.77 2.32
N LYS A 226 11.01 -1.95 2.92
CA LYS A 226 10.31 -3.25 2.90
C LYS A 226 9.75 -3.61 1.53
N GLN A 227 9.38 -2.60 0.73
CA GLN A 227 8.93 -2.77 -0.65
C GLN A 227 10.09 -2.88 -1.66
N SER A 228 11.34 -2.82 -1.20
CA SER A 228 12.53 -2.63 -2.04
C SER A 228 13.34 -3.90 -2.20
N VAL A 229 13.79 -4.18 -3.44
CA VAL A 229 14.81 -5.18 -3.77
C VAL A 229 15.97 -4.46 -4.44
N TYR A 230 17.17 -4.69 -3.90
CA TYR A 230 18.40 -4.00 -4.26
C TYR A 230 19.24 -4.86 -5.20
N PHE A 231 19.67 -4.31 -6.32
CA PHE A 231 20.54 -4.97 -7.30
C PHE A 231 21.97 -4.43 -7.16
N PRO A 232 22.88 -5.19 -6.53
CA PRO A 232 24.26 -4.76 -6.29
C PRO A 232 25.07 -4.59 -7.59
N GLU A 233 26.09 -3.75 -7.50
CA GLU A 233 27.16 -3.63 -8.52
C GLU A 233 28.50 -3.85 -7.84
N ILE A 234 29.38 -4.61 -8.48
CA ILE A 234 30.79 -4.69 -8.13
C ILE A 234 31.62 -4.25 -9.34
N ARG A 235 32.77 -3.63 -9.04
CA ARG A 235 33.81 -3.28 -10.02
C ARG A 235 35.14 -3.64 -9.44
N THR A 236 36.07 -4.08 -10.27
CA THR A 236 37.41 -4.45 -9.85
C THR A 236 38.46 -3.67 -10.61
N ASN A 237 39.62 -3.48 -9.99
CA ASN A 237 40.80 -2.91 -10.61
C ASN A 237 42.03 -3.67 -10.08
N ALA A 238 42.69 -4.41 -10.97
CA ALA A 238 43.87 -5.20 -10.63
C ALA A 238 45.17 -4.43 -10.91
N VAL A 239 46.08 -4.45 -9.97
CA VAL A 239 47.42 -3.83 -10.09
C VAL A 239 48.50 -4.81 -9.66
N ASP A 240 49.67 -4.71 -10.27
CA ASP A 240 50.88 -5.37 -9.74
C ASP A 240 51.33 -4.64 -8.47
N LYS A 241 51.63 -5.39 -7.42
CA LYS A 241 52.02 -4.84 -6.11
C LYS A 241 53.31 -3.98 -6.18
N GLN A 242 54.25 -4.30 -7.09
CA GLN A 242 55.52 -3.62 -7.18
C GLN A 242 55.45 -2.32 -7.99
N THR A 243 54.75 -2.34 -9.10
CA THR A 243 54.60 -1.18 -9.96
C THR A 243 53.43 -0.29 -9.55
N ASN A 244 52.48 -0.82 -8.78
CA ASN A 244 51.23 -0.17 -8.34
C ASN A 244 50.35 0.31 -9.51
N ASP A 245 50.45 -0.35 -10.66
CA ASP A 245 49.65 -0.11 -11.85
C ASP A 245 49.41 -1.42 -12.62
N GLY A 246 48.93 -1.34 -13.87
CA GLY A 246 48.67 -2.47 -14.75
C GLY A 246 49.91 -3.10 -15.40
N VAL A 247 51.12 -2.64 -15.07
CA VAL A 247 52.38 -3.20 -15.61
C VAL A 247 52.89 -4.30 -14.67
N GLY A 248 52.87 -5.54 -15.15
CA GLY A 248 53.33 -6.73 -14.38
C GLY A 248 54.86 -6.82 -14.34
N THR A 249 55.38 -7.35 -13.23
CA THR A 249 56.81 -7.65 -13.08
C THR A 249 57.10 -9.08 -13.52
N VAL A 250 58.29 -9.30 -14.10
CA VAL A 250 58.73 -10.66 -14.50
C VAL A 250 59.21 -11.41 -13.29
N GLY A 251 58.82 -12.68 -13.15
CA GLY A 251 59.19 -13.56 -12.05
C GLY A 251 58.01 -13.78 -11.08
N LYS A 252 58.32 -13.79 -9.77
CA LYS A 252 57.27 -13.95 -8.74
C LYS A 252 56.53 -12.65 -8.57
N THR A 253 55.32 -12.61 -9.12
CA THR A 253 54.44 -11.43 -9.14
C THR A 253 53.31 -11.56 -8.11
N THR A 254 52.92 -10.48 -7.50
CA THR A 254 51.72 -10.39 -6.65
C THR A 254 50.76 -9.37 -7.26
N ILE A 255 49.57 -9.82 -7.60
CA ILE A 255 48.47 -8.98 -8.09
C ILE A 255 47.57 -8.63 -6.90
N ILE A 256 47.24 -7.35 -6.79
CA ILE A 256 46.25 -6.84 -5.85
C ILE A 256 45.02 -6.46 -6.67
N ASP A 257 43.88 -7.09 -6.38
CA ASP A 257 42.60 -6.72 -6.98
C ASP A 257 41.78 -5.90 -5.99
N HIS A 258 41.52 -4.65 -6.35
CA HIS A 258 40.69 -3.75 -5.58
C HIS A 258 39.23 -3.90 -6.00
N VAL A 259 38.38 -4.41 -5.11
CA VAL A 259 36.95 -4.59 -5.36
C VAL A 259 36.17 -3.42 -4.75
N SER A 260 35.49 -2.65 -5.60
CA SER A 260 34.53 -1.65 -5.18
C SER A 260 33.09 -2.19 -5.37
N TYR A 261 32.18 -1.74 -4.51
CA TYR A 261 30.79 -2.19 -4.57
C TYR A 261 29.81 -1.05 -4.35
N LYS A 262 28.60 -1.20 -4.85
CA LYS A 262 27.49 -0.27 -4.68
C LYS A 262 26.18 -1.02 -4.45
N ASN A 263 25.26 -0.35 -3.79
CA ASN A 263 23.89 -0.82 -3.55
C ASN A 263 23.80 -2.17 -2.81
N LEU A 264 24.73 -2.42 -1.88
CA LEU A 264 24.62 -3.55 -0.97
C LEU A 264 23.59 -3.26 0.12
N VAL A 265 22.88 -4.28 0.58
CA VAL A 265 21.98 -4.17 1.73
C VAL A 265 22.82 -4.21 3.01
N VAL A 266 22.74 -3.16 3.82
CA VAL A 266 23.49 -3.06 5.08
C VAL A 266 23.09 -4.19 6.04
N GLY A 267 24.09 -4.78 6.71
CA GLY A 267 23.88 -5.89 7.65
C GLY A 267 23.81 -7.27 7.01
N LYS A 268 23.82 -7.38 5.68
CA LYS A 268 23.89 -8.67 4.98
C LYS A 268 25.34 -9.10 4.79
N ARG A 269 25.55 -10.42 4.75
CA ARG A 269 26.87 -11.03 4.50
C ARG A 269 27.02 -11.29 3.01
N TYR A 270 28.16 -10.92 2.45
CA TYR A 270 28.56 -11.18 1.08
C TYR A 270 29.88 -11.95 1.05
N ILE A 271 30.10 -12.75 0.03
CA ILE A 271 31.33 -13.53 -0.17
C ILE A 271 31.88 -13.18 -1.54
N CYS A 272 33.12 -12.73 -1.60
CA CYS A 272 33.86 -12.57 -2.85
C CYS A 272 34.58 -13.89 -3.16
N LEU A 273 34.22 -14.53 -4.27
CA LEU A 273 34.85 -15.75 -4.73
C LEU A 273 35.83 -15.40 -5.85
N LEU A 274 37.12 -15.75 -5.65
CA LEU A 274 38.14 -15.70 -6.69
C LEU A 274 38.24 -17.07 -7.33
N TYR A 275 37.95 -17.16 -8.61
CA TYR A 275 38.19 -18.36 -9.38
C TYR A 275 39.60 -18.33 -9.95
N THR A 276 40.47 -19.26 -9.52
CA THR A 276 41.71 -19.52 -10.23
C THR A 276 41.39 -20.57 -11.28
N SER A 277 41.56 -20.28 -12.59
CA SER A 277 41.57 -21.31 -13.60
C SER A 277 42.75 -22.23 -13.31
N PRO A 278 42.57 -23.56 -13.23
CA PRO A 278 43.69 -24.48 -13.27
C PRO A 278 44.40 -24.32 -14.63
N SER A 279 45.69 -24.08 -14.58
CA SER A 279 46.60 -24.09 -15.73
C SER A 279 46.69 -25.46 -16.38
#